data_89f2f801f3b9171c7acc1dca47c9c37d
#
_entry.id   89f2f801f3b9171c7acc1dca47c9c37d
#
_cell.length_a   1.000
_cell.length_b   1.000
_cell.length_c   1.000
_cell.angle_alpha   90.00
_cell.angle_beta   90.00
_cell.angle_gamma   90.00
#
_symmetry.space_group_name_H-M   'P 1'
#
loop_
_entity.id
_entity.type
_entity.pdbx_description
1 polymer ?
#
loop_
_entity_poly.entity_id
_entity_poly.type
_entity_poly.pdbx_seq_one_letter_code
_entity_poly.pdbx_strand_id
1 'polypeptide(L)'
;MKKIVTIGDKEYSMKSSAYTQFKYKDVTGRRMLEDIQKLSEIRNMSEEDQVGQVEDLMELLLRMAYIMIEEADKTQVTSFEDFLKGIDGLFDTTDWVNEVIELAASPISRGLQEVPQK
;
A
#
# COMPACT_ATOMS: atom_id res chain seq x y z
N MET A 1 2.08 1.00 13.19
CA MET A 1 3.19 0.21 12.59
C MET A 1 4.04 1.09 11.71
N LYS A 2 5.33 0.85 11.73
CA LYS A 2 6.29 1.63 10.95
C LYS A 2 7.30 0.67 10.32
N LYS A 3 7.66 0.94 9.07
CA LYS A 3 8.58 0.08 8.32
C LYS A 3 9.28 0.89 7.22
N ILE A 4 10.48 0.47 6.85
CA ILE A 4 11.17 1.02 5.69
C ILE A 4 10.92 0.07 4.52
N VAL A 5 10.40 0.60 3.42
CA VAL A 5 10.05 -0.17 2.23
C VAL A 5 10.81 0.40 1.04
N THR A 6 11.42 -0.48 0.25
CA THR A 6 12.14 -0.07 -0.95
C THR A 6 11.23 -0.24 -2.17
N ILE A 7 10.99 0.87 -2.87
CA ILE A 7 10.21 0.86 -4.11
C ILE A 7 11.13 1.33 -5.23
N GLY A 8 11.35 0.46 -6.20
CA GLY A 8 12.37 0.72 -7.21
C GLY A 8 13.75 0.71 -6.55
N ASP A 9 14.46 1.82 -6.62
CA ASP A 9 15.78 1.96 -6.03
C ASP A 9 15.82 2.92 -4.84
N LYS A 10 14.63 3.35 -4.35
CA LYS A 10 14.54 4.28 -3.24
C LYS A 10 13.89 3.65 -2.02
N GLU A 11 14.42 3.99 -0.85
CA GLU A 11 13.84 3.57 0.42
C GLU A 11 12.93 4.66 0.97
N TYR A 12 11.77 4.25 1.46
CA TYR A 12 10.81 5.16 2.08
C TYR A 12 10.45 4.64 3.45
N SER A 13 10.40 5.55 4.43
CA SER A 13 9.83 5.24 5.72
C SER A 13 8.31 5.32 5.58
N MET A 14 7.60 4.31 6.02
CA MET A 14 6.14 4.26 5.95
C MET A 14 5.56 3.99 7.32
N LYS A 15 4.39 4.56 7.58
CA LYS A 15 3.68 4.35 8.85
C LYS A 15 2.22 4.07 8.54
N SER A 16 1.62 3.11 9.26
CA SER A 16 0.20 2.83 9.17
C SER A 16 -0.45 2.92 10.55
N SER A 17 -1.69 3.37 10.57
CA SER A 17 -2.50 3.51 11.78
C SER A 17 -3.97 3.58 11.36
N ALA A 18 -4.87 3.78 12.32
CA ALA A 18 -6.27 4.00 12.00
C ALA A 18 -6.46 5.18 11.05
N TYR A 19 -5.61 6.21 11.17
CA TYR A 19 -5.67 7.37 10.28
C TYR A 19 -5.48 6.99 8.82
N THR A 20 -4.65 5.99 8.52
CA THR A 20 -4.33 5.59 7.16
C THR A 20 -5.57 5.27 6.33
N GLN A 21 -6.46 4.47 6.88
CA GLN A 21 -7.66 4.09 6.14
C GLN A 21 -8.64 5.24 5.97
N PHE A 22 -8.74 6.16 6.95
CA PHE A 22 -9.59 7.33 6.80
C PHE A 22 -9.05 8.27 5.73
N LYS A 23 -7.73 8.46 5.70
CA LYS A 23 -7.10 9.29 4.68
C LYS A 23 -7.24 8.67 3.29
N TYR A 24 -7.11 7.36 3.19
CA TYR A 24 -7.30 6.65 1.93
C TYR A 24 -8.70 6.89 1.37
N LYS A 25 -9.71 6.77 2.22
CA LYS A 25 -11.09 7.00 1.81
C LYS A 25 -11.32 8.45 1.40
N ASP A 26 -10.72 9.38 2.12
CA ASP A 26 -10.84 10.81 1.82
C ASP A 26 -10.24 11.14 0.45
N VAL A 27 -9.09 10.56 0.13
CA VAL A 27 -8.37 10.84 -1.12
C VAL A 27 -8.99 10.10 -2.31
N THR A 28 -9.36 8.83 -2.13
CA THR A 28 -9.80 7.97 -3.24
C THR A 28 -11.29 7.78 -3.33
N GLY A 29 -12.03 8.07 -2.26
CA GLY A 29 -13.45 7.75 -2.17
C GLY A 29 -13.73 6.27 -2.00
N ARG A 30 -12.69 5.45 -1.76
CA ARG A 30 -12.81 4.00 -1.69
C ARG A 30 -12.47 3.50 -0.29
N ARG A 31 -12.97 2.30 0.02
CA ARG A 31 -12.68 1.65 1.31
C ARG A 31 -11.38 0.86 1.18
N MET A 32 -10.40 1.20 2.02
CA MET A 32 -9.07 0.56 1.95
C MET A 32 -9.14 -0.94 2.19
N LEU A 33 -9.98 -1.40 3.11
CA LEU A 33 -10.10 -2.83 3.39
C LEU A 33 -10.55 -3.62 2.16
N GLU A 34 -11.51 -3.10 1.42
CA GLU A 34 -11.98 -3.76 0.19
C GLU A 34 -10.88 -3.85 -0.85
N ASP A 35 -10.12 -2.79 -1.01
CA ASP A 35 -9.02 -2.77 -1.98
C ASP A 35 -7.88 -3.68 -1.56
N ILE A 36 -7.60 -3.76 -0.25
CA ILE A 36 -6.61 -4.71 0.28
C ILE A 36 -7.02 -6.14 -0.03
N GLN A 37 -8.30 -6.46 0.14
CA GLN A 37 -8.80 -7.80 -0.17
C GLN A 37 -8.64 -8.14 -1.64
N LYS A 38 -8.95 -7.19 -2.53
CA LYS A 38 -8.77 -7.39 -3.97
C LYS A 38 -7.31 -7.62 -4.33
N LEU A 39 -6.41 -6.84 -3.75
CA LEU A 39 -4.98 -7.00 -4.00
C LEU A 39 -4.47 -8.34 -3.48
N SER A 40 -4.99 -8.79 -2.35
CA SER A 40 -4.62 -10.10 -1.79
C SER A 40 -5.10 -11.25 -2.67
N GLU A 41 -6.29 -11.13 -3.25
CA GLU A 41 -6.80 -12.11 -4.19
C GLU A 41 -5.94 -12.20 -5.44
N ILE A 42 -5.49 -11.07 -5.97
CA ILE A 42 -4.64 -11.02 -7.15
C ILE A 42 -3.30 -11.73 -6.90
N ARG A 43 -2.74 -11.62 -5.70
CA ARG A 43 -1.49 -12.30 -5.37
C ARG A 43 -1.59 -13.82 -5.52
N ASN A 44 -2.79 -14.37 -5.39
CA ASN A 44 -3.02 -15.81 -5.46
C ASN A 44 -3.39 -16.29 -6.86
N MET A 45 -3.46 -15.38 -7.82
CA MET A 45 -3.76 -15.73 -9.21
C MET A 45 -2.50 -16.15 -9.97
N SER A 46 -2.67 -16.81 -11.11
CA SER A 46 -1.57 -17.10 -12.01
C SER A 46 -0.97 -15.79 -12.56
N GLU A 47 0.28 -15.84 -13.00
CA GLU A 47 0.94 -14.64 -13.53
C GLU A 47 0.20 -14.05 -14.71
N GLU A 48 -0.37 -14.88 -15.58
CA GLU A 48 -1.13 -14.39 -16.73
C GLU A 48 -2.35 -13.60 -16.30
N ASP A 49 -3.06 -14.10 -15.29
CA ASP A 49 -4.25 -13.43 -14.77
C ASP A 49 -3.90 -12.18 -13.98
N GLN A 50 -2.73 -12.18 -13.32
CA GLN A 50 -2.30 -11.03 -12.53
C GLN A 50 -2.01 -9.80 -13.37
N VAL A 51 -1.43 -9.97 -14.57
CA VAL A 51 -0.91 -8.84 -15.35
C VAL A 51 -1.99 -7.78 -15.61
N GLY A 52 -3.15 -8.19 -16.09
CA GLY A 52 -4.21 -7.24 -16.40
C GLY A 52 -4.81 -6.58 -15.17
N GLN A 53 -4.98 -7.33 -14.10
CA GLN A 53 -5.61 -6.81 -12.89
C GLN A 53 -4.67 -5.97 -12.03
N VAL A 54 -3.39 -6.29 -12.05
CA VAL A 54 -2.38 -5.50 -11.33
C VAL A 54 -2.32 -4.09 -11.91
N GLU A 55 -2.38 -3.94 -13.23
CA GLU A 55 -2.40 -2.61 -13.85
C GLU A 55 -3.57 -1.78 -13.35
N ASP A 56 -4.77 -2.38 -13.27
CA ASP A 56 -5.97 -1.69 -12.84
C ASP A 56 -5.88 -1.23 -11.37
N LEU A 57 -5.23 -2.01 -10.53
CA LEU A 57 -5.14 -1.72 -9.10
C LEU A 57 -3.82 -1.08 -8.68
N MET A 58 -2.87 -0.95 -9.61
CA MET A 58 -1.54 -0.40 -9.29
C MET A 58 -1.64 1.03 -8.77
N GLU A 59 -2.51 1.85 -9.36
CA GLU A 59 -2.68 3.22 -8.88
C GLU A 59 -3.14 3.23 -7.42
N LEU A 60 -4.09 2.36 -7.07
CA LEU A 60 -4.59 2.29 -5.70
C LEU A 60 -3.52 1.84 -4.72
N LEU A 61 -2.71 0.87 -5.13
CA LEU A 61 -1.60 0.39 -4.32
C LEU A 61 -0.57 1.49 -4.08
N LEU A 62 -0.25 2.24 -5.13
CA LEU A 62 0.69 3.35 -5.02
C LEU A 62 0.12 4.49 -4.17
N ARG A 63 -1.19 4.70 -4.21
CA ARG A 63 -1.85 5.67 -3.34
C ARG A 63 -1.72 5.26 -1.88
N MET A 64 -1.91 3.97 -1.57
CA MET A 64 -1.72 3.48 -0.21
C MET A 64 -0.29 3.73 0.27
N ALA A 65 0.67 3.42 -0.58
CA ALA A 65 2.08 3.64 -0.26
C ALA A 65 2.36 5.12 0.00
N TYR A 66 1.88 5.99 -0.87
CA TYR A 66 2.08 7.43 -0.74
C TYR A 66 1.49 7.97 0.57
N ILE A 67 0.28 7.56 0.91
CA ILE A 67 -0.37 7.98 2.16
C ILE A 67 0.47 7.56 3.37
N MET A 68 0.98 6.32 3.37
CA MET A 68 1.81 5.83 4.46
C MET A 68 3.17 6.51 4.52
N ILE A 69 3.72 6.91 3.38
CA ILE A 69 4.96 7.67 3.33
C ILE A 69 4.74 9.05 3.97
N GLU A 70 3.68 9.74 3.58
CA GLU A 70 3.36 11.04 4.17
C GLU A 70 3.06 10.95 5.66
N GLU A 71 2.41 9.88 6.08
CA GLU A 71 2.10 9.68 7.49
C GLU A 71 3.38 9.52 8.32
N ALA A 72 4.39 8.86 7.76
CA ALA A 72 5.68 8.72 8.44
C ALA A 72 6.47 10.01 8.46
N ASP A 73 6.59 10.66 7.31
CA ASP A 73 7.39 11.89 7.17
C ASP A 73 7.04 12.56 5.83
N LYS A 74 6.37 13.68 5.91
CA LYS A 74 5.93 14.43 4.73
C LYS A 74 7.08 14.94 3.87
N THR A 75 8.27 15.08 4.43
CA THR A 75 9.41 15.62 3.69
C THR A 75 9.98 14.64 2.66
N GLN A 76 9.60 13.36 2.74
CA GLN A 76 10.08 12.35 1.80
C GLN A 76 9.56 12.54 0.38
N VAL A 77 8.39 13.15 0.24
CA VAL A 77 7.72 13.33 -1.05
C VAL A 77 7.09 14.72 -1.11
N THR A 78 6.95 15.26 -2.33
CA THR A 78 6.35 16.58 -2.54
C THR A 78 4.92 16.47 -3.06
N SER A 79 4.65 15.49 -3.92
CA SER A 79 3.32 15.25 -4.48
C SER A 79 3.25 13.81 -4.96
N PHE A 80 2.03 13.33 -5.18
CA PHE A 80 1.84 11.99 -5.74
C PHE A 80 2.45 11.87 -7.13
N GLU A 81 2.32 12.91 -7.95
CA GLU A 81 2.92 12.92 -9.28
C GLU A 81 4.43 12.80 -9.21
N ASP A 82 5.08 13.58 -8.35
CA ASP A 82 6.53 13.51 -8.18
C ASP A 82 6.97 12.16 -7.63
N PHE A 83 6.17 11.59 -6.73
CA PHE A 83 6.43 10.24 -6.23
C PHE A 83 6.45 9.22 -7.37
N LEU A 84 5.45 9.28 -8.26
CA LEU A 84 5.38 8.37 -9.40
C LEU A 84 6.55 8.56 -10.36
N LYS A 85 6.92 9.80 -10.62
CA LYS A 85 8.05 10.10 -11.52
C LYS A 85 9.39 9.61 -10.97
N GLY A 86 9.49 9.45 -9.67
CA GLY A 86 10.69 8.94 -9.03
C GLY A 86 10.83 7.43 -9.07
N ILE A 87 9.82 6.71 -9.54
CA ILE A 87 9.85 5.25 -9.61
C ILE A 87 10.21 4.82 -11.03
N ASP A 88 11.42 4.28 -11.21
CA ASP A 88 11.93 3.90 -12.52
C ASP A 88 11.58 2.46 -12.90
N GLY A 89 11.48 1.56 -11.95
CA GLY A 89 11.28 0.15 -12.23
C GLY A 89 10.20 -0.45 -11.38
N LEU A 90 8.93 -0.18 -11.73
CA LEU A 90 7.79 -0.60 -10.93
C LEU A 90 7.73 -2.12 -10.74
N PHE A 91 8.12 -2.86 -11.77
CA PHE A 91 8.03 -4.32 -11.78
C PHE A 91 9.38 -5.01 -11.65
N ASP A 92 10.46 -4.27 -11.39
CA ASP A 92 11.78 -4.85 -11.23
C ASP A 92 11.84 -5.80 -10.04
N THR A 93 11.16 -5.43 -8.95
CA THR A 93 10.91 -6.33 -7.83
C THR A 93 9.46 -6.17 -7.41
N THR A 94 8.87 -7.23 -6.89
CA THR A 94 7.48 -7.20 -6.41
C THR A 94 7.41 -7.30 -4.90
N ASP A 95 8.54 -7.34 -4.21
CA ASP A 95 8.58 -7.47 -2.76
C ASP A 95 7.87 -6.31 -2.06
N TRP A 96 8.02 -5.09 -2.59
CA TRP A 96 7.39 -3.92 -2.00
C TRP A 96 5.86 -4.01 -2.02
N VAL A 97 5.29 -4.70 -3.01
CA VAL A 97 3.84 -4.86 -3.11
C VAL A 97 3.31 -5.57 -1.87
N ASN A 98 3.92 -6.69 -1.51
CA ASN A 98 3.52 -7.44 -0.33
C ASN A 98 3.74 -6.65 0.95
N GLU A 99 4.85 -5.96 1.04
CA GLU A 99 5.17 -5.16 2.21
C GLU A 99 4.17 -4.02 2.42
N VAL A 100 3.75 -3.35 1.35
CA VAL A 100 2.76 -2.28 1.42
C VAL A 100 1.41 -2.84 1.87
N ILE A 101 0.98 -3.95 1.28
CA ILE A 101 -0.29 -4.59 1.62
C ILE A 101 -0.29 -5.01 3.10
N GLU A 102 0.76 -5.66 3.55
CA GLU A 102 0.85 -6.11 4.94
C GLU A 102 0.86 -4.94 5.92
N LEU A 103 1.59 -3.88 5.60
CA LEU A 103 1.66 -2.72 6.46
C LEU A 103 0.30 -2.00 6.52
N ALA A 104 -0.37 -1.84 5.38
CA ALA A 104 -1.68 -1.20 5.32
C ALA A 104 -2.73 -1.99 6.10
N ALA A 105 -2.67 -3.32 6.04
CA ALA A 105 -3.61 -4.20 6.73
C ALA A 105 -3.31 -4.34 8.22
N SER A 106 -2.11 -4.00 8.65
CA SER A 106 -1.63 -4.27 10.01
C SER A 106 -2.52 -3.72 11.12
N PRO A 107 -2.96 -2.44 11.09
CA PRO A 107 -3.84 -1.94 12.15
C PRO A 107 -5.19 -2.65 12.20
N ILE A 108 -5.71 -3.01 11.02
CA ILE A 108 -7.00 -3.68 10.90
C ILE A 108 -6.90 -5.12 11.42
N SER A 109 -5.84 -5.83 11.00
CA SER A 109 -5.63 -7.21 11.42
C SER A 109 -5.42 -7.36 12.91
N ARG A 110 -4.69 -6.43 13.52
CA ARG A 110 -4.45 -6.46 14.97
C ARG A 110 -5.76 -6.32 15.75
N GLY A 111 -6.62 -5.39 15.31
CA GLY A 111 -7.91 -5.22 15.95
C GLY A 111 -8.76 -6.47 15.86
N LEU A 112 -8.78 -7.12 14.71
CA LEU A 112 -9.54 -8.34 14.50
C LEU A 112 -8.98 -9.52 15.28
N GLN A 113 -7.68 -9.59 15.46
CA GLN A 113 -7.05 -10.67 16.21
C GLN A 113 -7.28 -10.58 17.71
N GLU A 114 -7.41 -9.38 18.24
CA GLU A 114 -7.60 -9.20 19.67
C GLU A 114 -8.99 -9.60 20.12
N VAL A 115 -10.00 -9.35 19.28
CA VAL A 115 -11.38 -9.62 19.64
C VAL A 115 -11.67 -11.11 19.82
N PRO A 116 -11.28 -12.00 18.89
CA PRO A 116 -11.60 -13.41 19.04
C PRO A 116 -10.90 -14.14 20.17
N GLN A 117 -9.90 -13.55 20.76
CA GLN A 117 -9.13 -14.19 21.82
C GLN A 117 -9.82 -14.13 23.17
N LYS A 118 -10.89 -13.43 23.24
CA LYS A 118 -11.71 -13.36 24.44
C LYS A 118 -12.86 -14.35 24.39
#